data_1f90cbbe4b9f06b5470962b9214b0ec7
#
_entry.id   1f90cbbe4b9f06b5470962b9214b0ec7
#
_cell.length_a   1.000
_cell.length_b   1.000
_cell.length_c   1.000
_cell.angle_alpha   90.00
_cell.angle_beta   90.00
_cell.angle_gamma   90.00
#
_symmetry.space_group_name_H-M   'P 1'
#
loop_
_entity.id
_entity.type
_entity.pdbx_description
1 polymer ?
#
loop_
_entity_poly.entity_id
_entity_poly.type
_entity_poly.pdbx_seq_one_letter_code
_entity_poly.pdbx_strand_id
1 'polypeptide(L)'
;ISEERINVIDYKTDILIAFDQATLDSYIPELDENSIIIADAKIKPEISEEIKGLVAVFPITELAKEIANPIIKNIITLGICSALLDIDSKLFYDMIDSKFASKGEEIVNINIQAFDKGREIMSEFMEENDIKDKYYLKKLNPTHKNMWLIGNHAAGLGALAAGCRMYAGYPITPATEIMEYLFDKLPLVNGAYIQTEDEIAALGVAIGANFAGVRAMTATSGPGISLITEFLGMAAMAEQPVVVV
;
A
#
# COMPACT_ATOMS: atom_id res chain seq x y z
N ILE A 1 -14.70 -0.48 -2.34
CA ILE A 1 -14.82 0.99 -2.47
C ILE A 1 -16.28 1.35 -2.21
N SER A 2 -16.55 2.34 -1.38
CA SER A 2 -17.89 2.75 -0.99
C SER A 2 -18.00 4.27 -0.93
N GLU A 3 -19.22 4.79 -1.14
CA GLU A 3 -19.57 6.20 -0.90
C GLU A 3 -19.58 6.52 0.61
N GLU A 4 -19.89 5.53 1.43
CA GLU A 4 -19.90 5.64 2.89
C GLU A 4 -18.62 5.06 3.51
N ARG A 5 -18.35 5.45 4.74
CA ARG A 5 -17.20 4.92 5.48
C ARG A 5 -17.39 3.43 5.76
N ILE A 6 -16.49 2.61 5.26
CA ILE A 6 -16.44 1.17 5.55
C ILE A 6 -15.63 0.98 6.83
N ASN A 7 -16.25 0.41 7.86
CA ASN A 7 -15.59 0.13 9.14
C ASN A 7 -15.22 -1.36 9.30
N VAL A 8 -15.76 -2.23 8.45
CA VAL A 8 -15.53 -3.69 8.48
C VAL A 8 -15.34 -4.18 7.05
N ILE A 9 -14.37 -5.05 6.86
CA ILE A 9 -14.15 -5.74 5.58
C ILE A 9 -15.22 -6.82 5.45
N ASP A 10 -15.91 -6.87 4.31
CA ASP A 10 -16.80 -7.99 3.97
C ASP A 10 -15.97 -9.24 3.65
N TYR A 11 -16.55 -10.41 3.94
CA TYR A 11 -15.93 -11.70 3.60
C TYR A 11 -16.15 -12.09 2.14
N LYS A 12 -16.86 -11.28 1.37
CA LYS A 12 -17.07 -11.52 -0.06
C LYS A 12 -15.98 -10.90 -0.89
N THR A 13 -15.50 -11.64 -1.88
CA THR A 13 -14.49 -11.19 -2.83
C THR A 13 -15.14 -10.93 -4.20
N ASP A 14 -15.26 -9.68 -4.60
CA ASP A 14 -15.81 -9.30 -5.91
C ASP A 14 -14.80 -9.56 -7.05
N ILE A 15 -13.52 -9.27 -6.81
CA ILE A 15 -12.45 -9.43 -7.80
C ILE A 15 -11.29 -10.17 -7.14
N LEU A 16 -11.00 -11.38 -7.61
CA LEU A 16 -9.84 -12.17 -7.20
C LEU A 16 -8.77 -12.14 -8.29
N ILE A 17 -7.54 -11.77 -7.93
CA ILE A 17 -6.38 -11.86 -8.81
C ILE A 17 -5.45 -12.94 -8.26
N ALA A 18 -5.31 -14.05 -9.01
CA ALA A 18 -4.53 -15.20 -8.59
C ALA A 18 -3.29 -15.41 -9.48
N PHE A 19 -2.11 -15.38 -8.85
CA PHE A 19 -0.83 -15.71 -9.48
C PHE A 19 -0.31 -17.09 -9.10
N ASP A 20 -1.04 -17.82 -8.28
CA ASP A 20 -0.78 -19.19 -7.85
C ASP A 20 -2.09 -19.91 -7.50
N GLN A 21 -2.05 -21.25 -7.54
CA GLN A 21 -3.22 -22.09 -7.27
C GLN A 21 -3.66 -22.02 -5.81
N ALA A 22 -2.72 -21.90 -4.87
CA ALA A 22 -3.05 -21.85 -3.44
C ALA A 22 -3.89 -20.61 -3.10
N THR A 23 -3.61 -19.48 -3.74
CA THR A 23 -4.45 -18.27 -3.62
C THR A 23 -5.84 -18.53 -4.17
N LEU A 24 -5.98 -19.16 -5.35
CA LEU A 24 -7.27 -19.47 -5.94
C LEU A 24 -8.10 -20.35 -4.99
N ASP A 25 -7.52 -21.47 -4.54
CA ASP A 25 -8.19 -22.44 -3.66
C ASP A 25 -8.62 -21.82 -2.31
N SER A 26 -7.79 -20.96 -1.75
CA SER A 26 -8.06 -20.33 -0.45
C SER A 26 -9.25 -19.38 -0.47
N TYR A 27 -9.53 -18.76 -1.62
CA TYR A 27 -10.60 -17.77 -1.75
C TYR A 27 -11.90 -18.33 -2.34
N ILE A 28 -11.95 -19.58 -2.79
CA ILE A 28 -13.19 -20.22 -3.29
C ILE A 28 -14.40 -19.99 -2.37
N PRO A 29 -14.29 -20.12 -1.03
CA PRO A 29 -15.43 -19.92 -0.12
C PRO A 29 -15.98 -18.48 -0.10
N GLU A 30 -15.17 -17.49 -0.53
CA GLU A 30 -15.54 -16.08 -0.54
C GLU A 30 -16.12 -15.61 -1.89
N LEU A 31 -16.09 -16.49 -2.92
CA LEU A 31 -16.53 -16.16 -4.27
C LEU A 31 -18.03 -16.48 -4.44
N ASP A 32 -18.71 -15.63 -5.18
CA ASP A 32 -20.09 -15.86 -5.59
C ASP A 32 -20.28 -15.67 -7.11
N GLU A 33 -21.50 -15.72 -7.59
CA GLU A 33 -21.87 -15.62 -9.01
C GLU A 33 -21.54 -14.23 -9.63
N ASN A 34 -21.30 -13.22 -8.79
CA ASN A 34 -20.95 -11.88 -9.23
C ASN A 34 -19.43 -11.65 -9.22
N SER A 35 -18.68 -12.58 -8.63
CA SER A 35 -17.22 -12.49 -8.57
C SER A 35 -16.59 -12.65 -9.95
N ILE A 36 -15.46 -11.97 -10.18
CA ILE A 36 -14.59 -12.24 -11.32
C ILE A 36 -13.20 -12.66 -10.82
N ILE A 37 -12.71 -13.76 -11.38
CA ILE A 37 -11.40 -14.33 -11.08
C ILE A 37 -10.49 -14.05 -12.26
N ILE A 38 -9.38 -13.38 -12.01
CA ILE A 38 -8.33 -13.09 -12.98
C ILE A 38 -7.12 -13.94 -12.63
N ALA A 39 -6.82 -14.95 -13.44
CA ALA A 39 -5.73 -15.89 -13.19
C ALA A 39 -4.64 -15.78 -14.25
N ASP A 40 -3.39 -15.97 -13.85
CA ASP A 40 -2.26 -16.06 -14.79
C ASP A 40 -2.22 -17.44 -15.44
N ALA A 41 -2.28 -17.52 -16.76
CA ALA A 41 -2.21 -18.77 -17.52
C ALA A 41 -0.97 -19.63 -17.20
N LYS A 42 0.11 -19.00 -16.72
CA LYS A 42 1.34 -19.70 -16.32
C LYS A 42 1.10 -20.75 -15.25
N ILE A 43 0.16 -20.54 -14.34
CA ILE A 43 -0.14 -21.49 -13.27
C ILE A 43 -0.98 -22.67 -13.75
N LYS A 44 -1.51 -22.62 -14.99
CA LYS A 44 -2.48 -23.62 -15.52
C LYS A 44 -3.60 -23.87 -14.50
N PRO A 45 -4.39 -22.85 -14.16
CA PRO A 45 -5.28 -22.91 -13.02
C PRO A 45 -6.26 -24.07 -13.16
N GLU A 46 -6.35 -24.89 -12.12
CA GLU A 46 -7.38 -25.88 -11.97
C GLU A 46 -8.64 -25.17 -11.49
N ILE A 47 -9.64 -25.06 -12.38
CA ILE A 47 -10.90 -24.40 -12.08
C ILE A 47 -11.86 -25.42 -11.48
N SER A 48 -12.10 -25.34 -10.18
CA SER A 48 -13.08 -26.17 -9.49
C SER A 48 -14.51 -25.86 -9.95
N GLU A 49 -15.37 -26.88 -10.03
CA GLU A 49 -16.81 -26.71 -10.26
C GLU A 49 -17.52 -25.91 -9.15
N GLU A 50 -16.88 -25.73 -8.01
CA GLU A 50 -17.38 -24.91 -6.89
C GLU A 50 -17.27 -23.41 -7.17
N ILE A 51 -16.43 -22.98 -8.14
CA ILE A 51 -16.29 -21.59 -8.53
C ILE A 51 -17.53 -21.15 -9.30
N LYS A 52 -18.29 -20.23 -8.71
CA LYS A 52 -19.52 -19.69 -9.28
C LYS A 52 -19.31 -18.43 -10.12
N GLY A 53 -18.18 -17.76 -9.93
CA GLY A 53 -17.86 -16.50 -10.60
C GLY A 53 -17.36 -16.68 -12.03
N LEU A 54 -17.18 -15.58 -12.72
CA LEU A 54 -16.58 -15.54 -14.05
C LEU A 54 -15.06 -15.69 -13.94
N VAL A 55 -14.48 -16.61 -14.75
CA VAL A 55 -13.04 -16.84 -14.75
C VAL A 55 -12.41 -16.32 -16.02
N ALA A 56 -11.46 -15.39 -15.87
CA ALA A 56 -10.62 -14.83 -16.92
C ALA A 56 -9.18 -15.33 -16.75
N VAL A 57 -8.68 -16.09 -17.71
CA VAL A 57 -7.30 -16.60 -17.69
C VAL A 57 -6.48 -15.87 -18.74
N PHE A 58 -5.46 -15.12 -18.30
CA PHE A 58 -4.59 -14.33 -19.18
C PHE A 58 -3.13 -14.77 -19.09
N PRO A 59 -2.34 -14.71 -20.16
CA PRO A 59 -0.92 -15.05 -20.15
C PRO A 59 -0.05 -13.92 -19.57
N ILE A 60 -0.40 -13.44 -18.35
CA ILE A 60 0.16 -12.23 -17.76
C ILE A 60 1.69 -12.31 -17.63
N THR A 61 2.19 -13.42 -17.11
CA THR A 61 3.65 -13.61 -16.95
C THR A 61 4.38 -13.71 -18.29
N GLU A 62 3.75 -14.27 -19.33
CA GLU A 62 4.36 -14.37 -20.67
C GLU A 62 4.41 -13.00 -21.33
N LEU A 63 3.33 -12.25 -21.32
CA LEU A 63 3.28 -10.87 -21.80
C LEU A 63 4.30 -9.99 -21.10
N ALA A 64 4.48 -10.15 -19.78
CA ALA A 64 5.48 -9.42 -19.03
C ALA A 64 6.91 -9.71 -19.52
N LYS A 65 7.23 -10.97 -19.86
CA LYS A 65 8.53 -11.37 -20.41
C LYS A 65 8.76 -10.86 -21.83
N GLU A 66 7.71 -10.83 -22.65
CA GLU A 66 7.77 -10.31 -24.02
C GLU A 66 8.06 -8.81 -24.03
N ILE A 67 7.44 -8.04 -23.12
CA ILE A 67 7.63 -6.59 -23.03
C ILE A 67 9.00 -6.26 -22.42
N ALA A 68 9.39 -6.88 -21.31
CA ALA A 68 10.69 -6.66 -20.67
C ALA A 68 11.09 -7.79 -19.70
N ASN A 69 10.41 -7.93 -18.57
CA ASN A 69 10.75 -8.89 -17.53
C ASN A 69 9.51 -9.26 -16.68
N PRO A 70 9.52 -10.40 -15.95
CA PRO A 70 8.36 -10.86 -15.18
C PRO A 70 7.88 -9.92 -14.06
N ILE A 71 8.69 -8.95 -13.62
CA ILE A 71 8.34 -8.03 -12.53
C ILE A 71 7.19 -7.11 -12.96
N ILE A 72 7.13 -6.74 -14.24
CA ILE A 72 6.10 -5.82 -14.75
C ILE A 72 4.69 -6.45 -14.85
N LYS A 73 4.54 -7.75 -14.56
CA LYS A 73 3.22 -8.41 -14.51
C LYS A 73 2.20 -7.65 -13.64
N ASN A 74 2.67 -7.03 -12.56
CA ASN A 74 1.81 -6.22 -11.69
C ASN A 74 1.25 -4.98 -12.42
N ILE A 75 2.01 -4.40 -13.33
CA ILE A 75 1.56 -3.25 -14.13
C ILE A 75 0.55 -3.69 -15.19
N ILE A 76 0.76 -4.85 -15.83
CA ILE A 76 -0.25 -5.46 -16.71
C ILE A 76 -1.56 -5.68 -15.96
N THR A 77 -1.47 -6.21 -14.73
CA THR A 77 -2.64 -6.44 -13.88
C THR A 77 -3.36 -5.14 -13.49
N LEU A 78 -2.63 -4.05 -13.25
CA LEU A 78 -3.24 -2.73 -13.05
C LEU A 78 -3.99 -2.27 -14.30
N GLY A 79 -3.46 -2.55 -15.49
CA GLY A 79 -4.16 -2.30 -16.77
C GLY A 79 -5.46 -3.10 -16.87
N ILE A 80 -5.43 -4.39 -16.54
CA ILE A 80 -6.61 -5.27 -16.48
C ILE A 80 -7.66 -4.67 -15.53
N CYS A 81 -7.28 -4.32 -14.31
CA CYS A 81 -8.19 -3.72 -13.33
C CYS A 81 -8.75 -2.36 -13.79
N SER A 82 -7.92 -1.54 -14.44
CA SER A 82 -8.33 -0.24 -14.96
C SER A 82 -9.40 -0.38 -16.05
N ALA A 83 -9.26 -1.36 -16.95
CA ALA A 83 -10.26 -1.63 -17.98
C ALA A 83 -11.54 -2.21 -17.37
N LEU A 84 -11.42 -3.22 -16.50
CA LEU A 84 -12.55 -3.87 -15.84
C LEU A 84 -13.42 -2.88 -15.07
N LEU A 85 -12.81 -1.92 -14.38
CA LEU A 85 -13.50 -0.99 -13.47
C LEU A 85 -13.80 0.38 -14.11
N ASP A 86 -13.58 0.54 -15.42
CA ASP A 86 -13.72 1.79 -16.16
C ASP A 86 -13.00 2.98 -15.49
N ILE A 87 -11.77 2.75 -15.04
CA ILE A 87 -10.95 3.81 -14.44
C ILE A 87 -10.15 4.52 -15.53
N ASP A 88 -10.14 5.87 -15.46
CA ASP A 88 -9.42 6.72 -16.40
C ASP A 88 -7.92 6.36 -16.44
N SER A 89 -7.43 5.94 -17.61
CA SER A 89 -6.03 5.58 -17.83
C SER A 89 -5.05 6.70 -17.53
N LYS A 90 -5.48 7.96 -17.67
CA LYS A 90 -4.64 9.12 -17.38
C LYS A 90 -4.12 9.10 -15.92
N LEU A 91 -4.95 8.67 -14.97
CA LEU A 91 -4.53 8.57 -13.57
C LEU A 91 -3.34 7.61 -13.39
N PHE A 92 -3.34 6.51 -14.14
CA PHE A 92 -2.27 5.53 -14.07
C PHE A 92 -1.02 6.00 -14.81
N TYR A 93 -1.15 6.68 -15.95
CA TYR A 93 0.00 7.27 -16.65
C TYR A 93 0.71 8.30 -15.78
N ASP A 94 -0.05 9.20 -15.13
CA ASP A 94 0.51 10.21 -14.21
C ASP A 94 1.21 9.54 -13.02
N MET A 95 0.67 8.44 -12.49
CA MET A 95 1.30 7.67 -11.41
C MET A 95 2.56 6.92 -11.87
N ILE A 96 2.54 6.29 -13.04
CA ILE A 96 3.68 5.59 -13.62
C ILE A 96 4.83 6.57 -13.85
N ASP A 97 4.55 7.73 -14.46
CA ASP A 97 5.52 8.77 -14.66
C ASP A 97 6.11 9.25 -13.33
N SER A 98 5.28 9.65 -12.39
CA SER A 98 5.72 10.09 -11.06
C SER A 98 6.60 9.07 -10.33
N LYS A 99 6.30 7.78 -10.47
CA LYS A 99 7.04 6.71 -9.77
C LYS A 99 8.34 6.32 -10.45
N PHE A 100 8.38 6.36 -11.76
CA PHE A 100 9.49 5.82 -12.55
C PHE A 100 10.31 6.86 -13.29
N ALA A 101 9.92 8.15 -13.32
CA ALA A 101 10.66 9.22 -14.00
C ALA A 101 12.14 9.28 -13.57
N SER A 102 12.44 9.08 -12.29
CA SER A 102 13.82 9.05 -11.77
C SER A 102 14.68 7.89 -12.30
N LYS A 103 14.06 6.85 -12.89
CA LYS A 103 14.73 5.67 -13.46
C LYS A 103 14.96 5.78 -14.97
N GLY A 104 14.50 6.85 -15.58
CA GLY A 104 14.65 7.15 -17.01
C GLY A 104 13.40 6.88 -17.82
N GLU A 105 13.32 7.56 -18.96
CA GLU A 105 12.15 7.56 -19.86
C GLU A 105 11.87 6.16 -20.45
N GLU A 106 12.90 5.37 -20.71
CA GLU A 106 12.75 4.00 -21.19
C GLU A 106 11.95 3.12 -20.23
N ILE A 107 12.22 3.25 -18.91
CA ILE A 107 11.50 2.50 -17.87
C ILE A 107 10.05 2.98 -17.76
N VAL A 108 9.79 4.28 -17.88
CA VAL A 108 8.43 4.84 -17.92
C VAL A 108 7.66 4.23 -19.11
N ASN A 109 8.24 4.25 -20.31
CA ASN A 109 7.60 3.74 -21.52
C ASN A 109 7.29 2.23 -21.45
N ILE A 110 8.20 1.42 -20.91
CA ILE A 110 7.98 -0.01 -20.69
C ILE A 110 6.77 -0.24 -19.76
N ASN A 111 6.65 0.54 -18.69
CA ASN A 111 5.52 0.40 -17.76
C ASN A 111 4.21 0.88 -18.39
N ILE A 112 4.21 1.94 -19.19
CA ILE A 112 3.02 2.38 -19.94
C ILE A 112 2.60 1.28 -20.92
N GLN A 113 3.53 0.72 -21.71
CA GLN A 113 3.24 -0.37 -22.63
C GLN A 113 2.64 -1.60 -21.92
N ALA A 114 3.17 -1.96 -20.75
CA ALA A 114 2.65 -3.06 -19.95
C ALA A 114 1.21 -2.78 -19.44
N PHE A 115 0.96 -1.55 -18.99
CA PHE A 115 -0.37 -1.12 -18.56
C PHE A 115 -1.37 -1.16 -19.71
N ASP A 116 -1.00 -0.63 -20.87
CA ASP A 116 -1.88 -0.61 -22.06
C ASP A 116 -2.18 -2.03 -22.54
N LYS A 117 -1.20 -2.94 -22.51
CA LYS A 117 -1.42 -4.34 -22.86
C LYS A 117 -2.43 -5.01 -21.92
N GLY A 118 -2.36 -4.72 -20.63
CA GLY A 118 -3.34 -5.19 -19.66
C GLY A 118 -4.75 -4.69 -19.96
N ARG A 119 -4.89 -3.41 -20.34
CA ARG A 119 -6.18 -2.84 -20.74
C ARG A 119 -6.75 -3.49 -22.00
N GLU A 120 -5.88 -3.70 -23.00
CA GLU A 120 -6.24 -4.33 -24.27
C GLU A 120 -6.86 -5.71 -24.05
N ILE A 121 -6.13 -6.63 -23.40
CA ILE A 121 -6.60 -8.01 -23.20
C ILE A 121 -7.87 -8.10 -22.36
N MET A 122 -8.04 -7.20 -21.39
CA MET A 122 -9.26 -7.17 -20.58
C MET A 122 -10.44 -6.59 -21.36
N SER A 123 -10.23 -5.57 -22.17
CA SER A 123 -11.28 -4.99 -23.01
C SER A 123 -11.80 -6.00 -24.04
N GLU A 124 -10.90 -6.77 -24.69
CA GLU A 124 -11.27 -7.86 -25.59
C GLU A 124 -12.10 -8.93 -24.85
N PHE A 125 -11.65 -9.38 -23.68
CA PHE A 125 -12.37 -10.34 -22.86
C PHE A 125 -13.77 -9.85 -22.46
N MET A 126 -13.89 -8.58 -22.09
CA MET A 126 -15.18 -8.00 -21.70
C MET A 126 -16.16 -7.92 -22.86
N GLU A 127 -15.68 -7.64 -24.09
CA GLU A 127 -16.51 -7.65 -25.29
C GLU A 127 -16.95 -9.08 -25.66
N GLU A 128 -16.06 -10.05 -25.62
CA GLU A 128 -16.35 -11.47 -25.91
C GLU A 128 -17.38 -12.08 -24.94
N ASN A 129 -17.40 -11.65 -23.68
CA ASN A 129 -18.26 -12.20 -22.63
C ASN A 129 -19.49 -11.33 -22.32
N ASP A 130 -19.69 -10.22 -23.02
CA ASP A 130 -20.81 -9.27 -22.83
C ASP A 130 -20.93 -8.76 -21.37
N ILE A 131 -19.78 -8.39 -20.76
CA ILE A 131 -19.70 -7.93 -19.36
C ILE A 131 -19.26 -6.48 -19.22
N LYS A 132 -19.24 -5.71 -20.31
CA LYS A 132 -18.70 -4.35 -20.35
C LYS A 132 -19.32 -3.40 -19.31
N ASP A 133 -20.60 -3.60 -19.00
CA ASP A 133 -21.33 -2.76 -18.06
C ASP A 133 -21.58 -3.44 -16.71
N LYS A 134 -20.99 -4.61 -16.47
CA LYS A 134 -21.20 -5.38 -15.23
C LYS A 134 -20.34 -4.89 -14.09
N TYR A 135 -19.09 -4.55 -14.38
CA TYR A 135 -18.10 -4.12 -13.39
C TYR A 135 -17.66 -2.69 -13.70
N TYR A 136 -17.90 -1.77 -12.80
CA TYR A 136 -17.43 -0.39 -12.92
C TYR A 136 -17.36 0.28 -11.55
N LEU A 137 -16.49 1.27 -11.43
CA LEU A 137 -16.49 2.15 -10.27
C LEU A 137 -17.26 3.42 -10.58
N LYS A 138 -18.33 3.65 -9.84
CA LYS A 138 -19.07 4.89 -9.94
C LYS A 138 -18.17 6.07 -9.65
N LYS A 139 -18.10 7.05 -10.57
CA LYS A 139 -17.37 8.30 -10.32
C LYS A 139 -18.05 9.06 -9.20
N LEU A 140 -17.34 9.23 -8.10
CA LEU A 140 -17.79 10.04 -6.99
C LEU A 140 -17.32 11.48 -7.19
N ASN A 141 -18.20 12.45 -6.86
CA ASN A 141 -17.83 13.85 -6.74
C ASN A 141 -17.68 14.19 -5.24
N PRO A 142 -16.54 13.88 -4.61
CA PRO A 142 -16.37 14.09 -3.19
C PRO A 142 -16.43 15.59 -2.87
N THR A 143 -17.21 15.95 -1.88
CA THR A 143 -17.27 17.33 -1.36
C THR A 143 -15.98 17.69 -0.60
N HIS A 144 -15.20 16.68 -0.21
CA HIS A 144 -13.95 16.83 0.49
C HIS A 144 -12.85 15.99 -0.16
N LYS A 145 -11.63 16.52 -0.16
CA LYS A 145 -10.43 15.76 -0.54
C LYS A 145 -10.01 14.91 0.65
N ASN A 146 -10.13 13.61 0.53
CA ASN A 146 -9.62 12.66 1.52
C ASN A 146 -8.18 12.31 1.23
N MET A 147 -7.36 12.17 2.27
CA MET A 147 -6.05 11.55 2.15
C MET A 147 -6.17 10.04 2.34
N TRP A 148 -5.46 9.30 1.49
CA TRP A 148 -5.28 7.87 1.64
C TRP A 148 -3.92 7.62 2.32
N LEU A 149 -3.94 7.13 3.56
CA LEU A 149 -2.75 6.88 4.37
C LEU A 149 -2.84 5.52 5.05
N ILE A 150 -1.71 4.84 5.18
CA ILE A 150 -1.58 3.73 6.12
C ILE A 150 -1.48 4.28 7.55
N GLY A 151 -1.85 3.46 8.56
CA GLY A 151 -1.88 3.88 9.96
C GLY A 151 -0.56 4.49 10.45
N ASN A 152 0.57 3.88 10.09
CA ASN A 152 1.89 4.37 10.48
C ASN A 152 2.21 5.75 9.90
N HIS A 153 1.86 6.02 8.63
CA HIS A 153 2.00 7.35 8.03
C HIS A 153 1.05 8.37 8.69
N ALA A 154 -0.17 7.94 9.05
CA ALA A 154 -1.12 8.80 9.76
C ALA A 154 -0.60 9.18 11.15
N ALA A 155 0.03 8.24 11.89
CA ALA A 155 0.68 8.52 13.16
C ALA A 155 1.83 9.53 12.99
N GLY A 156 2.69 9.35 12.01
CA GLY A 156 3.77 10.29 11.68
C GLY A 156 3.24 11.67 11.29
N LEU A 157 2.21 11.75 10.45
CA LEU A 157 1.57 13.00 10.08
C LEU A 157 0.93 13.71 11.28
N GLY A 158 0.27 12.95 12.16
CA GLY A 158 -0.29 13.46 13.42
C GLY A 158 0.78 14.05 14.33
N ALA A 159 1.93 13.38 14.46
CA ALA A 159 3.08 13.88 15.20
C ALA A 159 3.59 15.23 14.66
N LEU A 160 3.76 15.33 13.34
CA LEU A 160 4.17 16.58 12.67
C LEU A 160 3.16 17.70 12.90
N ALA A 161 1.87 17.43 12.78
CA ALA A 161 0.78 18.38 13.03
C ALA A 161 0.74 18.83 14.49
N ALA A 162 1.06 17.94 15.44
CA ALA A 162 1.21 18.26 16.85
C ALA A 162 2.50 19.03 17.19
N GLY A 163 3.34 19.30 16.19
CA GLY A 163 4.58 20.09 16.39
C GLY A 163 5.79 19.26 16.78
N CYS A 164 5.79 17.95 16.54
CA CYS A 164 7.00 17.12 16.66
C CYS A 164 8.08 17.62 15.71
N ARG A 165 9.30 17.82 16.22
CA ARG A 165 10.46 18.31 15.47
C ARG A 165 11.70 17.44 15.65
N MET A 166 11.61 16.41 16.49
CA MET A 166 12.67 15.44 16.67
C MET A 166 12.08 14.02 16.74
N TYR A 167 12.64 13.14 15.95
CA TYR A 167 12.34 11.70 16.02
C TYR A 167 13.63 10.94 16.26
N ALA A 168 13.62 10.05 17.22
CA ALA A 168 14.71 9.10 17.44
C ALA A 168 14.12 7.70 17.41
N GLY A 169 14.76 6.77 16.70
CA GLY A 169 14.21 5.43 16.58
C GLY A 169 15.22 4.38 16.20
N TYR A 170 14.93 3.15 16.59
CA TYR A 170 15.59 1.94 16.15
C TYR A 170 14.65 1.17 15.23
N PRO A 171 15.10 0.71 14.04
CA PRO A 171 14.23 0.07 13.08
C PRO A 171 13.73 -1.28 13.59
N ILE A 172 12.43 -1.39 13.75
CA ILE A 172 11.73 -2.63 14.12
C ILE A 172 10.34 -2.66 13.49
N THR A 173 9.98 -3.80 12.89
CA THR A 173 8.65 -4.02 12.31
C THR A 173 7.59 -4.18 13.43
N PRO A 174 6.43 -3.51 13.33
CA PRO A 174 5.94 -2.67 12.21
C PRO A 174 6.25 -1.16 12.34
N ALA A 175 6.98 -0.70 13.35
CA ALA A 175 7.19 0.72 13.63
C ALA A 175 8.13 1.43 12.63
N THR A 176 8.92 0.68 11.84
CA THR A 176 9.86 1.23 10.86
C THR A 176 9.23 2.20 9.88
N GLU A 177 7.99 1.95 9.45
CA GLU A 177 7.30 2.84 8.50
C GLU A 177 6.99 4.23 9.09
N ILE A 178 6.81 4.33 10.42
CA ILE A 178 6.68 5.64 11.09
C ILE A 178 8.01 6.40 11.00
N MET A 179 9.11 5.68 11.24
CA MET A 179 10.46 6.23 11.15
C MET A 179 10.77 6.73 9.74
N GLU A 180 10.54 5.90 8.71
CA GLU A 180 10.77 6.24 7.30
C GLU A 180 9.95 7.47 6.89
N TYR A 181 8.67 7.50 7.26
CA TYR A 181 7.81 8.65 6.99
C TYR A 181 8.33 9.94 7.62
N LEU A 182 8.75 9.87 8.89
CA LEU A 182 9.28 11.04 9.61
C LEU A 182 10.66 11.47 9.11
N PHE A 183 11.50 10.54 8.64
CA PHE A 183 12.78 10.84 8.02
C PHE A 183 12.61 11.74 6.79
N ASP A 184 11.59 11.42 5.96
CA ASP A 184 11.28 12.21 4.78
C ASP A 184 10.68 13.58 5.10
N LYS A 185 9.86 13.68 6.15
CA LYS A 185 9.02 14.85 6.39
C LYS A 185 9.57 15.85 7.41
N LEU A 186 10.32 15.39 8.43
CA LEU A 186 10.89 16.27 9.45
C LEU A 186 11.78 17.38 8.88
N PRO A 187 12.68 17.13 7.90
CA PRO A 187 13.48 18.19 7.30
C PRO A 187 12.64 19.30 6.67
N LEU A 188 11.46 18.97 6.13
CA LEU A 188 10.57 19.95 5.49
C LEU A 188 9.95 20.97 6.48
N VAL A 189 9.96 20.63 7.77
CA VAL A 189 9.42 21.46 8.86
C VAL A 189 10.51 21.92 9.84
N ASN A 190 11.78 21.95 9.40
CA ASN A 190 12.96 22.27 10.22
C ASN A 190 13.10 21.33 11.44
N GLY A 191 12.69 20.09 11.30
CA GLY A 191 12.89 19.04 12.27
C GLY A 191 14.14 18.22 11.97
N ALA A 192 14.53 17.40 12.94
CA ALA A 192 15.65 16.47 12.84
C ALA A 192 15.22 15.05 13.18
N TYR A 193 16.00 14.09 12.75
CA TYR A 193 15.81 12.71 13.08
C TYR A 193 17.15 12.02 13.32
N ILE A 194 17.13 10.93 14.08
CA ILE A 194 18.28 10.08 14.29
C ILE A 194 17.85 8.61 14.35
N GLN A 195 18.55 7.77 13.63
CA GLN A 195 18.52 6.34 13.86
C GLN A 195 19.53 5.99 14.95
N THR A 196 19.07 5.34 16.01
CA THR A 196 19.88 4.97 17.16
C THR A 196 20.32 3.51 17.09
N GLU A 197 21.24 3.14 17.97
CA GLU A 197 21.79 1.78 18.08
C GLU A 197 20.76 0.78 18.66
N ASP A 198 19.89 1.26 19.55
CA ASP A 198 18.82 0.49 20.17
C ASP A 198 17.67 1.39 20.64
N GLU A 199 16.61 0.78 21.18
CA GLU A 199 15.42 1.47 21.67
C GLU A 199 15.68 2.31 22.92
N ILE A 200 16.62 1.88 23.77
CA ILE A 200 17.00 2.62 24.98
C ILE A 200 17.60 3.95 24.59
N ALA A 201 18.57 3.94 23.66
CA ALA A 201 19.15 5.14 23.12
C ALA A 201 18.10 6.03 22.41
N ALA A 202 17.16 5.44 21.67
CA ALA A 202 16.07 6.15 21.01
C ALA A 202 15.23 6.96 22.02
N LEU A 203 14.75 6.31 23.07
CA LEU A 203 13.96 6.99 24.08
C LEU A 203 14.78 8.02 24.86
N GLY A 204 16.05 7.71 25.18
CA GLY A 204 16.97 8.66 25.83
C GLY A 204 17.16 9.95 25.04
N VAL A 205 17.34 9.84 23.71
CA VAL A 205 17.43 11.01 22.81
C VAL A 205 16.10 11.78 22.80
N ALA A 206 14.95 11.11 22.72
CA ALA A 206 13.64 11.75 22.73
C ALA A 206 13.40 12.52 24.04
N ILE A 207 13.74 11.95 25.20
CA ILE A 207 13.63 12.59 26.51
C ILE A 207 14.57 13.83 26.57
N GLY A 208 15.83 13.66 26.13
CA GLY A 208 16.80 14.76 26.11
C GLY A 208 16.35 15.93 25.22
N ALA A 209 15.77 15.64 24.05
CA ALA A 209 15.21 16.64 23.18
C ALA A 209 14.00 17.37 23.80
N ASN A 210 13.09 16.64 24.45
CA ASN A 210 11.98 17.23 25.19
C ASN A 210 12.45 18.11 26.34
N PHE A 211 13.48 17.67 27.09
CA PHE A 211 14.12 18.46 28.14
C PHE A 211 14.68 19.77 27.61
N ALA A 212 15.24 19.76 26.40
CA ALA A 212 15.74 20.96 25.71
C ALA A 212 14.61 21.82 25.08
N GLY A 213 13.34 21.46 25.25
CA GLY A 213 12.18 22.22 24.74
C GLY A 213 11.77 21.86 23.29
N VAL A 214 12.32 20.80 22.72
CA VAL A 214 11.96 20.34 21.38
C VAL A 214 11.02 19.13 21.50
N ARG A 215 9.81 19.23 20.95
CA ARG A 215 8.88 18.08 20.94
C ARG A 215 9.49 16.91 20.17
N ALA A 216 9.68 15.83 20.88
CA ALA A 216 10.29 14.61 20.37
C ALA A 216 9.45 13.36 20.70
N MET A 217 9.59 12.36 19.85
CA MET A 217 8.95 11.06 20.02
C MET A 217 9.86 9.93 19.56
N THR A 218 9.48 8.72 19.95
CA THR A 218 9.98 7.47 19.39
C THR A 218 8.84 6.54 19.05
N ALA A 219 9.12 5.51 18.25
CA ALA A 219 8.19 4.43 17.96
C ALA A 219 8.93 3.10 18.01
N THR A 220 8.28 2.07 18.53
CA THR A 220 8.87 0.73 18.66
C THR A 220 7.77 -0.34 18.64
N SER A 221 8.12 -1.59 18.91
CA SER A 221 7.17 -2.70 19.03
C SER A 221 7.39 -3.46 20.35
N GLY A 222 6.67 -4.56 20.56
CA GLY A 222 6.63 -5.29 21.82
C GLY A 222 7.96 -5.49 22.56
N PRO A 223 9.01 -6.09 21.95
CA PRO A 223 10.30 -6.27 22.61
C PRO A 223 10.96 -4.96 23.01
N GLY A 224 10.88 -3.94 22.16
CA GLY A 224 11.44 -2.63 22.41
C GLY A 224 10.77 -1.91 23.59
N ILE A 225 9.45 -2.05 23.75
CA ILE A 225 8.73 -1.51 24.94
C ILE A 225 9.31 -2.09 26.22
N SER A 226 9.64 -3.37 26.25
CA SER A 226 10.26 -4.00 27.41
C SER A 226 11.64 -3.41 27.74
N LEU A 227 12.43 -3.10 26.72
CA LEU A 227 13.76 -2.52 26.89
C LEU A 227 13.75 -1.10 27.45
N ILE A 228 12.75 -0.30 27.11
CA ILE A 228 12.70 1.13 27.47
C ILE A 228 12.02 1.44 28.81
N THR A 229 11.59 0.44 29.56
CA THR A 229 10.83 0.63 30.80
C THR A 229 11.57 1.47 31.86
N GLU A 230 12.89 1.33 31.96
CA GLU A 230 13.70 2.14 32.86
C GLU A 230 13.66 3.63 32.48
N PHE A 231 13.84 3.95 31.21
CA PHE A 231 13.78 5.33 30.71
C PHE A 231 12.37 5.94 30.80
N LEU A 232 11.30 5.16 30.69
CA LEU A 232 9.94 5.62 30.99
C LEU A 232 9.82 6.04 32.46
N GLY A 233 10.38 5.25 33.37
CA GLY A 233 10.50 5.62 34.79
C GLY A 233 11.29 6.90 35.01
N MET A 234 12.43 7.06 34.31
CA MET A 234 13.23 8.27 34.37
C MET A 234 12.45 9.49 33.86
N ALA A 235 11.75 9.36 32.73
CA ALA A 235 10.94 10.44 32.18
C ALA A 235 9.88 10.92 33.16
N ALA A 236 9.20 9.97 33.86
CA ALA A 236 8.22 10.28 34.88
C ALA A 236 8.85 11.01 36.08
N MET A 237 10.00 10.56 36.58
CA MET A 237 10.70 11.21 37.69
C MET A 237 11.24 12.60 37.32
N ALA A 238 11.65 12.79 36.06
CA ALA A 238 12.16 14.07 35.56
C ALA A 238 11.02 15.02 35.12
N GLU A 239 9.75 14.59 35.19
CA GLU A 239 8.56 15.32 34.72
C GLU A 239 8.68 15.72 33.23
N GLN A 240 9.30 14.83 32.44
CA GLN A 240 9.49 15.05 30.98
C GLN A 240 8.43 14.29 30.19
N PRO A 241 7.50 15.00 29.52
CA PRO A 241 6.54 14.32 28.66
C PRO A 241 7.24 13.71 27.44
N VAL A 242 6.92 12.49 27.12
CA VAL A 242 7.43 11.78 25.94
C VAL A 242 6.32 10.96 25.29
N VAL A 243 6.32 10.91 23.98
CA VAL A 243 5.39 10.06 23.21
C VAL A 243 6.16 8.86 22.69
N VAL A 244 5.63 7.68 22.97
CA VAL A 244 6.06 6.39 22.44
C VAL A 244 4.88 5.76 21.72
N VAL A 245 5.06 5.36 20.46
CA VAL A 245 4.04 4.73 19.61
C VAL A 245 4.40 3.27 19.34
#